data_f0c1bdab70da0ace25e8629f63b510ae
#
_entry.id   f0c1bdab70da0ace25e8629f63b510ae
#
_cell.length_a   1.000
_cell.length_b   1.000
_cell.length_c   1.000
_cell.angle_alpha   90.00
_cell.angle_beta   90.00
_cell.angle_gamma   90.00
#
_symmetry.space_group_name_H-M   'P 1'
#
loop_
_entity.id
_entity.type
_entity.pdbx_description
1 polymer ?
#
loop_
_entity_poly.entity_id
_entity_poly.type
_entity_poly.pdbx_seq_one_letter_code
_entity_poly.pdbx_strand_id
1 'polypeptide(L)'
;MLTAVKNSEQIVELLKGAMPFQMVPSDILRDIAGVCTIQTCEQGEQLYDVGDLADYIFVIASGSVEHTLGKDTDATSRKKVLGNGDVFGWAAVFETGNARLAKAVCLQQTELVRINGKGLIELFKSDPVVGDVVMSRFATMIHREFTVPHTIASQVPSFKQALKATSLQGSEVTTMALTVYRIASWLKSPKPYLMILGFAFFFSFWYLTVEVWKLPRFEDMPGLTEVFSEWFNKDPIYGLSIYTPEYYKHIGISLQRIGLAFSLATVLGVPLGLFLGWSKTFREFIFPLFEVLRPIPVLAWVPLAIIMFSGSETPVIFLTFLASFFATTLNTMLGVESIDESYSRAAYCLGASRWQTFVHVVIPGAMPYIFTGLQISIGVAWFSLVAGEMVSGQYGLGYLINTAYMMVEYPKIVIGMITLGIVGYISSAMVRMMGDYMMQWRVRELALGDN
;
A
#
# COMPACT_ATOMS: atom_id res chain seq x y z
N MET A 1 -20.63 -36.35 -34.93
CA MET A 1 -20.69 -34.88 -35.10
C MET A 1 -22.04 -34.29 -34.66
N LEU A 2 -23.18 -34.84 -35.06
CA LEU A 2 -24.53 -34.37 -34.68
C LEU A 2 -24.85 -34.47 -33.17
N THR A 3 -24.36 -35.49 -32.46
CA THR A 3 -24.52 -35.64 -31.00
C THR A 3 -23.70 -34.66 -30.18
N ALA A 4 -22.51 -34.30 -30.65
CA ALA A 4 -21.65 -33.29 -29.97
C ALA A 4 -22.21 -31.86 -30.09
N VAL A 5 -22.83 -31.54 -31.23
CA VAL A 5 -23.48 -30.22 -31.45
C VAL A 5 -24.74 -30.10 -30.58
N LYS A 6 -25.53 -31.16 -30.39
CA LYS A 6 -26.71 -31.17 -29.55
C LYS A 6 -26.36 -30.99 -28.06
N ASN A 7 -25.24 -31.56 -27.61
CA ASN A 7 -24.73 -31.35 -26.25
C ASN A 7 -24.24 -29.90 -26.02
N SER A 8 -23.59 -29.30 -27.02
CA SER A 8 -23.07 -27.90 -26.89
C SER A 8 -24.23 -26.88 -26.75
N GLU A 9 -25.32 -27.00 -27.48
CA GLU A 9 -26.47 -26.09 -27.37
C GLU A 9 -27.19 -26.24 -26.01
N GLN A 10 -27.29 -27.45 -25.49
CA GLN A 10 -27.84 -27.70 -24.14
C GLN A 10 -26.97 -27.08 -23.05
N ILE A 11 -25.65 -27.20 -23.16
CA ILE A 11 -24.71 -26.60 -22.21
C ILE A 11 -24.83 -25.06 -22.25
N VAL A 12 -24.90 -24.44 -23.43
CA VAL A 12 -25.07 -22.99 -23.58
C VAL A 12 -26.37 -22.50 -22.91
N GLU A 13 -27.48 -23.22 -23.09
CA GLU A 13 -28.78 -22.85 -22.49
C GLU A 13 -28.69 -22.94 -20.96
N LEU A 14 -28.02 -23.93 -20.44
CA LEU A 14 -27.84 -24.15 -19.02
C LEU A 14 -26.93 -23.09 -18.39
N LEU A 15 -25.83 -22.71 -19.08
CA LEU A 15 -24.93 -21.65 -18.65
C LEU A 15 -25.61 -20.28 -18.64
N LYS A 16 -26.54 -19.98 -19.58
CA LYS A 16 -27.33 -18.74 -19.56
C LYS A 16 -28.18 -18.60 -18.29
N GLY A 17 -28.66 -19.72 -17.72
CA GLY A 17 -29.39 -19.74 -16.47
C GLY A 17 -28.53 -19.61 -15.23
N ALA A 18 -27.27 -20.00 -15.31
CA ALA A 18 -26.33 -20.01 -14.19
C ALA A 18 -25.80 -18.58 -13.87
N MET A 19 -25.89 -18.17 -12.60
CA MET A 19 -25.63 -16.78 -12.15
C MET A 19 -24.33 -16.15 -12.67
N PRO A 20 -23.16 -16.81 -12.65
CA PRO A 20 -21.91 -16.19 -13.12
C PRO A 20 -21.88 -15.88 -14.62
N PHE A 21 -22.66 -16.63 -15.41
CA PHE A 21 -22.66 -16.55 -16.87
C PHE A 21 -23.87 -15.81 -17.45
N GLN A 22 -24.78 -15.33 -16.63
CA GLN A 22 -25.94 -14.54 -17.10
C GLN A 22 -25.46 -13.30 -17.87
N MET A 23 -26.14 -12.96 -18.97
CA MET A 23 -25.84 -11.83 -19.87
C MET A 23 -24.47 -11.94 -20.59
N VAL A 24 -23.78 -13.06 -20.56
CA VAL A 24 -22.62 -13.30 -21.41
C VAL A 24 -23.12 -13.56 -22.84
N PRO A 25 -22.49 -12.94 -23.87
CA PRO A 25 -22.86 -13.15 -25.26
C PRO A 25 -22.83 -14.63 -25.67
N SER A 26 -23.77 -15.05 -26.57
CA SER A 26 -23.97 -16.46 -26.89
C SER A 26 -22.80 -17.10 -27.67
N ASP A 27 -22.00 -16.30 -28.35
CA ASP A 27 -20.74 -16.69 -29.01
C ASP A 27 -19.69 -17.12 -27.99
N ILE A 28 -19.48 -16.33 -26.96
CA ILE A 28 -18.53 -16.61 -25.88
C ILE A 28 -19.02 -17.80 -25.03
N LEU A 29 -20.35 -17.91 -24.80
CA LEU A 29 -20.88 -19.11 -24.11
C LEU A 29 -20.64 -20.41 -24.91
N ARG A 30 -20.56 -20.33 -26.25
CA ARG A 30 -20.17 -21.50 -27.07
C ARG A 30 -18.70 -21.84 -26.88
N ASP A 31 -17.83 -20.84 -26.77
CA ASP A 31 -16.39 -21.09 -26.49
C ASP A 31 -16.20 -21.70 -25.10
N ILE A 32 -16.95 -21.20 -24.07
CA ILE A 32 -16.96 -21.79 -22.73
C ILE A 32 -17.52 -23.23 -22.78
N ALA A 33 -18.57 -23.50 -23.56
CA ALA A 33 -19.10 -24.83 -23.73
C ALA A 33 -18.09 -25.82 -24.34
N GLY A 34 -17.12 -25.31 -25.12
CA GLY A 34 -16.01 -26.10 -25.65
C GLY A 34 -15.04 -26.66 -24.60
N VAL A 35 -14.95 -26.02 -23.42
CA VAL A 35 -14.13 -26.49 -22.28
C VAL A 35 -14.98 -27.21 -21.21
N CYS A 36 -16.25 -27.49 -21.49
CA CYS A 36 -17.18 -28.18 -20.61
C CYS A 36 -17.34 -29.65 -20.95
N THR A 37 -17.61 -30.47 -19.91
CA THR A 37 -17.98 -31.89 -20.05
C THR A 37 -19.17 -32.19 -19.17
N ILE A 38 -20.06 -33.10 -19.62
CA ILE A 38 -21.20 -33.56 -18.82
C ILE A 38 -20.77 -34.81 -18.03
N GLN A 39 -21.09 -34.84 -16.74
CA GLN A 39 -20.87 -35.96 -15.84
C GLN A 39 -22.17 -36.32 -15.13
N THR A 40 -22.54 -37.59 -15.12
CA THR A 40 -23.64 -38.11 -14.32
C THR A 40 -23.06 -38.80 -13.09
N CYS A 41 -23.60 -38.47 -11.91
CA CYS A 41 -23.17 -39.00 -10.63
C CYS A 41 -24.35 -39.70 -9.94
N GLU A 42 -24.04 -40.78 -9.22
CA GLU A 42 -25.07 -41.54 -8.47
C GLU A 42 -25.34 -40.93 -7.10
N GLN A 43 -26.44 -41.33 -6.45
CA GLN A 43 -26.76 -40.92 -5.10
C GLN A 43 -25.67 -41.38 -4.11
N GLY A 44 -25.18 -40.46 -3.27
CA GLY A 44 -24.13 -40.69 -2.29
C GLY A 44 -22.70 -40.58 -2.86
N GLU A 45 -22.55 -40.34 -4.16
CA GLU A 45 -21.23 -40.17 -4.77
C GLU A 45 -20.58 -38.85 -4.28
N GLN A 46 -19.34 -38.98 -3.81
CA GLN A 46 -18.53 -37.81 -3.37
C GLN A 46 -17.77 -37.25 -4.57
N LEU A 47 -17.99 -35.96 -4.88
CA LEU A 47 -17.35 -35.29 -6.00
C LEU A 47 -15.93 -34.81 -5.65
N TYR A 48 -15.74 -34.30 -4.44
CA TYR A 48 -14.45 -33.88 -3.89
C TYR A 48 -14.52 -33.68 -2.37
N ASP A 49 -13.37 -33.65 -1.73
CA ASP A 49 -13.22 -33.37 -0.28
C ASP A 49 -12.38 -32.10 -0.03
N VAL A 50 -12.36 -31.67 1.23
CA VAL A 50 -11.55 -30.54 1.68
C VAL A 50 -10.08 -30.85 1.53
N GLY A 51 -9.36 -30.01 0.80
CA GLY A 51 -7.93 -30.17 0.50
C GLY A 51 -7.63 -30.79 -0.85
N ASP A 52 -8.63 -31.34 -1.57
CA ASP A 52 -8.44 -31.83 -2.92
C ASP A 52 -8.08 -30.70 -3.91
N LEU A 53 -7.36 -31.04 -4.99
CA LEU A 53 -7.06 -30.08 -6.06
C LEU A 53 -8.34 -29.67 -6.80
N ALA A 54 -8.48 -28.37 -7.04
CA ALA A 54 -9.63 -27.80 -7.71
C ALA A 54 -9.34 -27.57 -9.20
N ASP A 55 -9.62 -28.56 -10.05
CA ASP A 55 -9.44 -28.45 -11.50
C ASP A 55 -10.71 -28.03 -12.24
N TYR A 56 -11.88 -28.22 -11.63
CA TYR A 56 -13.17 -28.03 -12.30
C TYR A 56 -14.15 -27.18 -11.45
N ILE A 57 -14.94 -26.37 -12.16
CA ILE A 57 -16.16 -25.76 -11.64
C ILE A 57 -17.33 -26.67 -12.05
N PHE A 58 -18.39 -26.72 -11.26
CA PHE A 58 -19.56 -27.52 -11.51
C PHE A 58 -20.82 -26.66 -11.60
N VAL A 59 -21.68 -26.96 -12.57
CA VAL A 59 -23.03 -26.40 -12.69
C VAL A 59 -24.01 -27.58 -12.64
N ILE A 60 -25.03 -27.51 -11.77
CA ILE A 60 -26.03 -28.57 -11.64
C ILE A 60 -27.03 -28.46 -12.78
N ALA A 61 -27.05 -29.45 -13.69
CA ALA A 61 -28.05 -29.52 -14.75
C ALA A 61 -29.35 -30.10 -14.24
N SER A 62 -29.28 -31.19 -13.48
CA SER A 62 -30.45 -31.80 -12.80
C SER A 62 -29.96 -32.54 -11.55
N GLY A 63 -30.78 -32.51 -10.49
CA GLY A 63 -30.46 -33.18 -9.24
C GLY A 63 -30.18 -32.24 -8.08
N SER A 64 -29.45 -32.72 -7.05
CA SER A 64 -29.06 -31.95 -5.89
C SER A 64 -27.75 -32.43 -5.26
N VAL A 65 -26.96 -31.48 -4.76
CA VAL A 65 -25.64 -31.72 -4.15
C VAL A 65 -25.62 -31.10 -2.76
N GLU A 66 -25.19 -31.86 -1.75
CA GLU A 66 -24.86 -31.33 -0.42
C GLU A 66 -23.45 -30.76 -0.47
N HIS A 67 -23.34 -29.48 -0.19
CA HIS A 67 -22.08 -28.76 -0.13
C HIS A 67 -21.78 -28.38 1.32
N THR A 68 -20.74 -28.98 1.92
CA THR A 68 -20.35 -28.77 3.32
C THR A 68 -19.05 -27.98 3.37
N LEU A 69 -19.12 -26.75 3.87
CA LEU A 69 -17.96 -25.88 4.04
C LEU A 69 -17.22 -26.24 5.33
N GLY A 70 -15.90 -26.45 5.26
CA GLY A 70 -15.08 -26.91 6.39
C GLY A 70 -15.05 -28.43 6.56
N LYS A 71 -14.30 -28.93 7.54
CA LYS A 71 -14.24 -30.36 7.85
C LYS A 71 -15.45 -30.76 8.68
N ASP A 72 -16.02 -31.93 8.42
CA ASP A 72 -17.21 -32.49 9.13
C ASP A 72 -17.06 -32.57 10.67
N THR A 73 -15.83 -32.51 11.18
CA THR A 73 -15.52 -32.54 12.62
C THR A 73 -15.56 -31.19 13.31
N ASP A 74 -15.67 -30.09 12.57
CA ASP A 74 -15.68 -28.74 13.14
C ASP A 74 -17.10 -28.28 13.45
N ALA A 75 -17.32 -27.75 14.67
CA ALA A 75 -18.61 -27.18 15.11
C ALA A 75 -19.08 -26.00 14.25
N THR A 76 -18.27 -25.57 13.27
CA THR A 76 -18.53 -24.48 12.31
C THR A 76 -18.84 -24.95 10.92
N SER A 77 -18.93 -26.28 10.65
CA SER A 77 -19.25 -26.79 9.33
C SER A 77 -20.67 -26.37 8.89
N ARG A 78 -20.78 -25.80 7.69
CA ARG A 78 -22.05 -25.35 7.12
C ARG A 78 -22.44 -26.27 5.99
N LYS A 79 -23.63 -26.88 6.11
CA LYS A 79 -24.23 -27.68 5.06
C LYS A 79 -25.25 -26.86 4.27
N LYS A 80 -25.13 -26.86 2.95
CA LYS A 80 -26.04 -26.23 2.02
C LYS A 80 -26.43 -27.23 0.94
N VAL A 81 -27.68 -27.33 0.63
CA VAL A 81 -28.14 -28.11 -0.50
C VAL A 81 -28.25 -27.20 -1.72
N LEU A 82 -27.54 -27.57 -2.78
CA LEU A 82 -27.52 -26.91 -4.07
C LEU A 82 -28.42 -27.65 -5.04
N GLY A 83 -29.15 -26.91 -5.87
CA GLY A 83 -30.12 -27.41 -6.83
C GLY A 83 -29.81 -27.01 -8.27
N ASN A 84 -30.76 -27.28 -9.18
CA ASN A 84 -30.60 -26.99 -10.60
C ASN A 84 -30.21 -25.52 -10.88
N GLY A 85 -29.18 -25.31 -11.70
CA GLY A 85 -28.67 -24.00 -12.06
C GLY A 85 -27.66 -23.42 -11.08
N ASP A 86 -27.47 -24.05 -9.89
CA ASP A 86 -26.46 -23.59 -8.93
C ASP A 86 -25.06 -23.95 -9.42
N VAL A 87 -24.09 -23.06 -9.11
CA VAL A 87 -22.68 -23.19 -9.45
C VAL A 87 -21.86 -23.37 -8.20
N PHE A 88 -20.93 -24.34 -8.19
CA PHE A 88 -20.06 -24.59 -7.06
C PHE A 88 -18.67 -25.07 -7.52
N GLY A 89 -17.73 -25.17 -6.59
CA GLY A 89 -16.35 -25.57 -6.91
C GLY A 89 -15.50 -24.47 -7.51
N TRP A 90 -15.78 -23.21 -7.20
CA TRP A 90 -15.16 -21.99 -7.72
C TRP A 90 -13.67 -21.85 -7.42
N ALA A 91 -13.09 -22.66 -6.49
CA ALA A 91 -11.65 -22.66 -6.23
C ALA A 91 -10.80 -22.98 -7.50
N ALA A 92 -11.40 -23.59 -8.52
CA ALA A 92 -10.74 -23.91 -9.77
C ALA A 92 -10.39 -22.71 -10.65
N VAL A 93 -10.89 -21.51 -10.38
CA VAL A 93 -10.56 -20.26 -11.11
C VAL A 93 -9.48 -19.44 -10.44
N PHE A 94 -8.91 -19.87 -9.33
CA PHE A 94 -7.80 -19.18 -8.68
C PHE A 94 -6.47 -19.77 -9.13
N GLU A 95 -5.53 -18.93 -9.56
CA GLU A 95 -4.19 -19.35 -9.98
C GLU A 95 -3.32 -19.81 -8.79
N THR A 96 -3.60 -19.30 -7.59
CA THR A 96 -2.88 -19.63 -6.35
C THR A 96 -3.86 -20.14 -5.30
N GLY A 97 -3.53 -21.27 -4.65
CA GLY A 97 -4.36 -21.83 -3.58
C GLY A 97 -5.60 -22.58 -4.08
N ASN A 98 -5.49 -23.34 -5.17
CA ASN A 98 -6.57 -24.10 -5.79
C ASN A 98 -6.95 -25.40 -5.03
N ALA A 99 -6.89 -25.37 -3.70
CA ALA A 99 -7.40 -26.45 -2.87
C ALA A 99 -8.89 -26.25 -2.56
N ARG A 100 -9.66 -27.37 -2.52
CA ARG A 100 -11.07 -27.36 -2.14
C ARG A 100 -11.25 -26.94 -0.69
N LEU A 101 -12.14 -25.99 -0.44
CA LEU A 101 -12.47 -25.51 0.91
C LEU A 101 -13.74 -26.18 1.47
N ALA A 102 -14.36 -27.04 0.67
CA ALA A 102 -15.62 -27.70 1.00
C ALA A 102 -15.63 -29.12 0.49
N LYS A 103 -16.54 -29.95 1.05
CA LYS A 103 -16.88 -31.26 0.58
C LYS A 103 -18.17 -31.20 -0.23
N ALA A 104 -18.28 -31.96 -1.32
CA ALA A 104 -19.49 -32.03 -2.14
C ALA A 104 -19.92 -33.50 -2.33
N VAL A 105 -21.18 -33.79 -2.01
CA VAL A 105 -21.77 -35.14 -2.12
C VAL A 105 -23.14 -35.06 -2.84
N CYS A 106 -23.38 -35.93 -3.80
CA CYS A 106 -24.66 -35.99 -4.51
C CYS A 106 -25.74 -36.62 -3.63
N LEU A 107 -26.87 -35.89 -3.40
CA LEU A 107 -27.97 -36.38 -2.58
C LEU A 107 -28.91 -37.30 -3.36
N GLN A 108 -28.90 -37.22 -4.69
CA GLN A 108 -29.69 -38.05 -5.62
C GLN A 108 -28.90 -38.22 -6.93
N GLN A 109 -29.39 -39.01 -7.87
CA GLN A 109 -28.79 -39.04 -9.19
C GLN A 109 -28.74 -37.64 -9.78
N THR A 110 -27.54 -37.17 -10.09
CA THR A 110 -27.27 -35.77 -10.44
C THR A 110 -26.48 -35.68 -11.74
N GLU A 111 -26.95 -34.84 -12.66
CA GLU A 111 -26.23 -34.49 -13.87
C GLU A 111 -25.54 -33.15 -13.71
N LEU A 112 -24.24 -33.11 -13.94
CA LEU A 112 -23.36 -31.97 -13.74
C LEU A 112 -22.68 -31.56 -15.03
N VAL A 113 -22.58 -30.27 -15.28
CA VAL A 113 -21.66 -29.70 -16.27
C VAL A 113 -20.36 -29.32 -15.54
N ARG A 114 -19.27 -29.98 -15.93
CA ARG A 114 -17.92 -29.71 -15.44
C ARG A 114 -17.25 -28.73 -16.38
N ILE A 115 -16.77 -27.62 -15.86
CA ILE A 115 -16.02 -26.59 -16.59
C ILE A 115 -14.56 -26.68 -16.18
N ASN A 116 -13.65 -26.87 -17.13
CA ASN A 116 -12.23 -26.90 -16.85
C ASN A 116 -11.75 -25.50 -16.43
N GLY A 117 -11.24 -25.33 -15.19
CA GLY A 117 -10.82 -24.04 -14.65
C GLY A 117 -9.69 -23.40 -15.43
N LYS A 118 -8.67 -24.17 -15.83
CA LYS A 118 -7.54 -23.66 -16.63
C LYS A 118 -7.98 -23.20 -18.02
N GLY A 119 -8.81 -23.99 -18.69
CA GLY A 119 -9.36 -23.63 -20.00
C GLY A 119 -10.25 -22.36 -19.93
N LEU A 120 -11.00 -22.21 -18.84
CA LEU A 120 -11.81 -21.00 -18.62
C LEU A 120 -10.94 -19.76 -18.39
N ILE A 121 -9.86 -19.87 -17.62
CA ILE A 121 -8.92 -18.76 -17.42
C ILE A 121 -8.22 -18.36 -18.73
N GLU A 122 -7.85 -19.33 -19.57
CA GLU A 122 -7.26 -19.04 -20.90
C GLU A 122 -8.25 -18.30 -21.81
N LEU A 123 -9.52 -18.68 -21.81
CA LEU A 123 -10.58 -17.93 -22.53
C LEU A 123 -10.75 -16.50 -21.99
N PHE A 124 -10.68 -16.29 -20.68
CA PHE A 124 -10.76 -14.95 -20.09
C PHE A 124 -9.51 -14.10 -20.39
N LYS A 125 -8.34 -14.70 -20.56
CA LYS A 125 -7.14 -14.00 -21.02
C LYS A 125 -7.23 -13.57 -22.49
N SER A 126 -7.99 -14.30 -23.32
CA SER A 126 -8.23 -13.93 -24.71
C SER A 126 -9.30 -12.84 -24.89
N ASP A 127 -10.27 -12.76 -23.98
CA ASP A 127 -11.27 -11.66 -23.89
C ASP A 127 -11.34 -11.12 -22.46
N PRO A 128 -10.49 -10.14 -22.10
CA PRO A 128 -10.41 -9.59 -20.74
C PRO A 128 -11.71 -8.91 -20.29
N VAL A 129 -12.50 -8.32 -21.19
CA VAL A 129 -13.74 -7.61 -20.82
C VAL A 129 -14.79 -8.59 -20.29
N VAL A 130 -14.96 -9.72 -20.95
CA VAL A 130 -15.85 -10.79 -20.48
C VAL A 130 -15.28 -11.48 -19.24
N GLY A 131 -13.97 -11.70 -19.21
CA GLY A 131 -13.27 -12.24 -18.06
C GLY A 131 -13.57 -11.44 -16.79
N ASP A 132 -13.41 -10.13 -16.83
CA ASP A 132 -13.66 -9.24 -15.68
C ASP A 132 -15.14 -9.29 -15.21
N VAL A 133 -16.09 -9.32 -16.14
CA VAL A 133 -17.51 -9.41 -15.82
C VAL A 133 -17.85 -10.73 -15.13
N VAL A 134 -17.36 -11.87 -15.65
CA VAL A 134 -17.63 -13.19 -15.08
C VAL A 134 -16.91 -13.36 -13.74
N MET A 135 -15.66 -12.95 -13.62
CA MET A 135 -14.89 -13.01 -12.37
C MET A 135 -15.49 -12.13 -11.27
N SER A 136 -15.98 -10.92 -11.60
CA SER A 136 -16.70 -10.05 -10.65
C SER A 136 -17.96 -10.72 -10.11
N ARG A 137 -18.67 -11.50 -10.93
CA ARG A 137 -19.86 -12.26 -10.49
C ARG A 137 -19.49 -13.47 -9.64
N PHE A 138 -18.40 -14.17 -9.95
CA PHE A 138 -17.87 -15.19 -9.06
C PHE A 138 -17.51 -14.60 -7.70
N ALA A 139 -16.84 -13.45 -7.65
CA ALA A 139 -16.52 -12.75 -6.42
C ALA A 139 -17.78 -12.38 -5.61
N THR A 140 -18.84 -11.90 -6.28
CA THR A 140 -20.13 -11.59 -5.66
C THR A 140 -20.81 -12.84 -5.10
N MET A 141 -20.76 -13.96 -5.83
CA MET A 141 -21.34 -15.23 -5.41
C MET A 141 -20.60 -15.80 -4.18
N ILE A 142 -19.28 -15.75 -4.20
CA ILE A 142 -18.41 -16.14 -3.09
C ILE A 142 -18.72 -15.29 -1.86
N HIS A 143 -18.83 -13.98 -2.03
CA HIS A 143 -19.18 -13.07 -0.94
C HIS A 143 -20.54 -13.43 -0.32
N ARG A 144 -21.56 -13.79 -1.11
CA ARG A 144 -22.87 -14.25 -0.61
C ARG A 144 -22.79 -15.59 0.12
N GLU A 145 -21.92 -16.50 -0.27
CA GLU A 145 -21.72 -17.78 0.45
C GLU A 145 -21.08 -17.60 1.82
N PHE A 146 -20.21 -16.61 1.98
CA PHE A 146 -19.55 -16.29 3.25
C PHE A 146 -20.33 -15.27 4.10
N THR A 147 -21.39 -14.63 3.55
CA THR A 147 -22.22 -13.68 4.32
C THR A 147 -23.25 -14.44 5.18
N VAL A 148 -23.22 -14.18 6.48
CA VAL A 148 -24.06 -14.82 7.49
C VAL A 148 -25.54 -14.40 7.32
N PRO A 149 -26.53 -15.31 7.24
CA PRO A 149 -27.94 -14.97 7.32
C PRO A 149 -28.26 -14.33 8.69
N HIS A 150 -29.12 -13.32 8.70
CA HIS A 150 -29.51 -12.52 9.88
C HIS A 150 -30.07 -13.30 11.09
N THR A 151 -30.33 -14.59 10.97
CA THR A 151 -30.85 -15.45 12.05
C THR A 151 -29.84 -15.87 13.10
N ILE A 152 -28.56 -15.57 12.94
CA ILE A 152 -27.48 -15.91 13.90
C ILE A 152 -26.97 -14.65 14.65
N ALA A 153 -27.67 -13.53 14.57
CA ALA A 153 -27.28 -12.28 15.24
C ALA A 153 -27.18 -12.39 16.78
N SER A 154 -27.74 -13.43 17.39
CA SER A 154 -27.65 -13.67 18.84
C SER A 154 -26.35 -14.35 19.32
N GLN A 155 -25.51 -14.84 18.39
CA GLN A 155 -24.22 -15.50 18.70
C GLN A 155 -22.99 -14.75 18.17
N VAL A 156 -23.18 -13.59 17.50
CA VAL A 156 -22.02 -12.77 17.08
C VAL A 156 -21.42 -12.13 18.33
N PRO A 157 -20.12 -12.32 18.60
CA PRO A 157 -19.47 -11.67 19.73
C PRO A 157 -19.62 -10.16 19.61
N SER A 158 -19.90 -9.49 20.73
CA SER A 158 -20.00 -8.03 20.74
C SER A 158 -18.69 -7.42 20.21
N PHE A 159 -18.77 -6.19 19.64
CA PHE A 159 -17.60 -5.50 19.09
C PHE A 159 -16.39 -5.51 20.03
N LYS A 160 -16.61 -5.38 21.36
CA LYS A 160 -15.57 -5.50 22.39
C LYS A 160 -14.95 -6.90 22.48
N GLN A 161 -15.75 -7.95 22.27
CA GLN A 161 -15.26 -9.34 22.28
C GLN A 161 -14.50 -9.68 20.98
N ALA A 162 -14.95 -9.17 19.83
CA ALA A 162 -14.26 -9.31 18.56
C ALA A 162 -12.86 -8.64 18.61
N LEU A 163 -12.75 -7.43 19.15
CA LEU A 163 -11.46 -6.76 19.37
C LEU A 163 -10.53 -7.56 20.28
N LYS A 164 -11.05 -8.16 21.36
CA LYS A 164 -10.26 -8.97 22.28
C LYS A 164 -9.80 -10.29 21.65
N ALA A 165 -10.63 -10.92 20.81
CA ALA A 165 -10.25 -12.14 20.09
C ALA A 165 -9.15 -11.88 19.05
N THR A 166 -9.23 -10.77 18.32
CA THR A 166 -8.19 -10.37 17.34
C THR A 166 -6.84 -10.08 18.01
N SER A 167 -6.85 -9.58 19.26
CA SER A 167 -5.62 -9.34 20.02
C SER A 167 -4.94 -10.61 20.55
N LEU A 168 -5.66 -11.73 20.63
CA LEU A 168 -5.16 -13.00 21.18
C LEU A 168 -4.60 -13.98 20.11
N GLN A 169 -4.88 -13.77 18.81
CA GLN A 169 -4.41 -14.65 17.72
C GLN A 169 -3.03 -14.30 17.15
N GLY A 170 -2.30 -13.37 17.76
CA GLY A 170 -0.96 -13.02 17.35
C GLY A 170 0.08 -14.00 17.87
N SER A 171 0.45 -15.05 17.12
CA SER A 171 1.70 -15.74 17.38
C SER A 171 2.85 -14.74 17.25
N GLU A 172 3.67 -14.61 18.27
CA GLU A 172 4.84 -13.73 18.32
C GLU A 172 5.89 -14.14 17.30
N VAL A 173 5.69 -13.73 16.04
CA VAL A 173 6.82 -13.66 15.10
C VAL A 173 7.67 -12.49 15.57
N THR A 174 8.81 -12.78 16.15
CA THR A 174 9.73 -11.78 16.71
C THR A 174 10.07 -10.78 15.61
N THR A 175 9.89 -9.49 15.87
CA THR A 175 10.23 -8.37 14.97
C THR A 175 11.63 -8.51 14.36
N MET A 176 12.55 -9.12 15.11
CA MET A 176 13.92 -9.39 14.69
C MET A 176 14.00 -10.41 13.55
N ALA A 177 13.20 -11.47 13.57
CA ALA A 177 13.19 -12.50 12.51
C ALA A 177 12.63 -11.92 11.20
N LEU A 178 11.61 -11.07 11.26
CA LEU A 178 11.08 -10.36 10.09
C LEU A 178 12.08 -9.37 9.50
N THR A 179 12.85 -8.68 10.35
CA THR A 179 13.87 -7.73 9.89
C THR A 179 15.03 -8.46 9.20
N VAL A 180 15.48 -9.58 9.77
CA VAL A 180 16.55 -10.42 9.17
C VAL A 180 16.09 -11.00 7.84
N TYR A 181 14.86 -11.50 7.75
CA TYR A 181 14.29 -12.01 6.49
C TYR A 181 14.21 -10.92 5.42
N ARG A 182 13.77 -9.71 5.77
CA ARG A 182 13.73 -8.55 4.84
C ARG A 182 15.12 -8.17 4.34
N ILE A 183 16.11 -8.11 5.21
CA ILE A 183 17.50 -7.80 4.82
C ILE A 183 18.04 -8.88 3.89
N ALA A 184 17.81 -10.16 4.21
CA ALA A 184 18.27 -11.28 3.41
C ALA A 184 17.59 -11.33 2.03
N SER A 185 16.28 -11.09 1.96
CA SER A 185 15.53 -11.04 0.70
C SER A 185 15.92 -9.83 -0.14
N TRP A 186 16.16 -8.67 0.51
CA TRP A 186 16.64 -7.47 -0.16
C TRP A 186 18.03 -7.68 -0.77
N LEU A 187 18.97 -8.31 -0.04
CA LEU A 187 20.30 -8.64 -0.55
C LEU A 187 20.28 -9.65 -1.71
N LYS A 188 19.31 -10.58 -1.72
CA LYS A 188 19.13 -11.53 -2.83
C LYS A 188 18.44 -10.91 -4.05
N SER A 189 17.75 -9.78 -3.89
CA SER A 189 17.09 -9.08 -5.00
C SER A 189 18.10 -8.30 -5.85
N PRO A 190 17.82 -8.00 -7.13
CA PRO A 190 18.69 -7.16 -7.96
C PRO A 190 18.74 -5.70 -7.52
N LYS A 191 17.84 -5.27 -6.63
CA LYS A 191 17.67 -3.87 -6.22
C LYS A 191 18.95 -3.22 -5.64
N PRO A 192 19.66 -3.82 -4.64
CA PRO A 192 20.87 -3.20 -4.09
C PRO A 192 21.99 -3.06 -5.11
N TYR A 193 22.12 -4.04 -6.00
CA TYR A 193 23.15 -4.02 -7.05
C TYR A 193 22.88 -2.95 -8.10
N LEU A 194 21.62 -2.80 -8.53
CA LEU A 194 21.20 -1.72 -9.42
C LEU A 194 21.36 -0.34 -8.78
N MET A 195 21.10 -0.22 -7.48
CA MET A 195 21.31 1.02 -6.73
C MET A 195 22.81 1.40 -6.68
N ILE A 196 23.69 0.46 -6.37
CA ILE A 196 25.15 0.68 -6.40
C ILE A 196 25.61 1.06 -7.82
N LEU A 197 25.11 0.38 -8.85
CA LEU A 197 25.42 0.69 -10.24
C LEU A 197 24.98 2.11 -10.62
N GLY A 198 23.80 2.54 -10.17
CA GLY A 198 23.29 3.89 -10.39
C GLY A 198 24.16 4.96 -9.73
N PHE A 199 24.58 4.76 -8.48
CA PHE A 199 25.53 5.66 -7.81
C PHE A 199 26.92 5.65 -8.49
N ALA A 200 27.42 4.48 -8.84
CA ALA A 200 28.69 4.35 -9.56
C ALA A 200 28.66 5.07 -10.90
N PHE A 201 27.55 4.95 -11.65
CA PHE A 201 27.36 5.68 -12.91
C PHE A 201 27.35 7.21 -12.68
N PHE A 202 26.62 7.69 -11.67
CA PHE A 202 26.54 9.12 -11.35
C PHE A 202 27.93 9.69 -10.97
N PHE A 203 28.64 9.05 -10.06
CA PHE A 203 29.96 9.50 -9.63
C PHE A 203 31.02 9.36 -10.74
N SER A 204 30.94 8.31 -11.57
CA SER A 204 31.81 8.16 -12.73
C SER A 204 31.55 9.25 -13.78
N PHE A 205 30.29 9.58 -14.03
CA PHE A 205 29.92 10.67 -14.95
C PHE A 205 30.47 12.02 -14.45
N TRP A 206 30.30 12.32 -13.15
CA TRP A 206 30.87 13.53 -12.56
C TRP A 206 32.39 13.56 -12.68
N TYR A 207 33.08 12.50 -12.29
CA TYR A 207 34.56 12.39 -12.40
C TYR A 207 35.06 12.59 -13.83
N LEU A 208 34.43 11.92 -14.78
CA LEU A 208 34.82 12.01 -16.19
C LEU A 208 34.58 13.43 -16.77
N THR A 209 33.48 14.06 -16.46
CA THR A 209 33.14 15.39 -17.04
C THR A 209 33.98 16.51 -16.46
N VAL A 210 34.28 16.48 -15.17
CA VAL A 210 34.97 17.55 -14.44
C VAL A 210 36.50 17.35 -14.45
N GLU A 211 36.96 16.14 -14.10
CA GLU A 211 38.38 15.91 -13.88
C GLU A 211 39.13 15.41 -15.13
N VAL A 212 38.47 14.52 -15.91
CA VAL A 212 39.13 13.91 -17.08
C VAL A 212 38.92 14.75 -18.33
N TRP A 213 37.67 15.02 -18.70
CA TRP A 213 37.34 15.76 -19.94
C TRP A 213 37.49 17.27 -19.76
N LYS A 214 37.44 17.79 -18.54
CA LYS A 214 37.54 19.22 -18.21
C LYS A 214 36.65 20.07 -19.12
N LEU A 215 35.38 19.72 -19.18
CA LEU A 215 34.45 20.41 -20.06
C LEU A 215 34.32 21.88 -19.63
N PRO A 216 34.45 22.87 -20.55
CA PRO A 216 34.45 24.31 -20.20
C PRO A 216 33.21 24.76 -19.42
N ARG A 217 32.10 24.05 -19.59
CA ARG A 217 30.83 24.35 -18.87
C ARG A 217 30.89 24.04 -17.37
N PHE A 218 31.85 23.20 -16.96
CA PHE A 218 32.03 22.76 -15.57
C PHE A 218 33.33 23.21 -14.95
N GLU A 219 33.95 24.28 -15.50
CA GLU A 219 35.25 24.79 -15.05
C GLU A 219 35.25 25.19 -13.58
N ASP A 220 34.15 25.79 -13.09
CA ASP A 220 33.96 26.21 -11.70
C ASP A 220 33.44 25.08 -10.79
N MET A 221 33.11 23.91 -11.34
CA MET A 221 32.59 22.80 -10.55
C MET A 221 33.79 22.05 -9.89
N PRO A 222 33.76 21.86 -8.56
CA PRO A 222 34.85 21.16 -7.87
C PRO A 222 34.92 19.71 -8.30
N GLY A 223 36.16 19.21 -8.45
CA GLY A 223 36.38 17.79 -8.75
C GLY A 223 35.95 16.89 -7.60
N LEU A 224 35.59 15.65 -7.96
CA LEU A 224 35.17 14.65 -6.97
C LEU A 224 36.31 14.39 -5.95
N THR A 225 37.54 14.30 -6.44
CA THR A 225 38.71 14.07 -5.61
C THR A 225 39.00 15.25 -4.68
N GLU A 226 38.79 16.49 -5.12
CA GLU A 226 38.91 17.70 -4.31
C GLU A 226 37.87 17.73 -3.18
N VAL A 227 36.62 17.48 -3.49
CA VAL A 227 35.53 17.46 -2.51
C VAL A 227 35.75 16.42 -1.43
N PHE A 228 36.13 15.19 -1.80
CA PHE A 228 36.39 14.14 -0.82
C PHE A 228 37.66 14.37 -0.03
N SER A 229 38.73 14.88 -0.66
CA SER A 229 39.96 15.22 0.06
C SER A 229 39.69 16.29 1.12
N GLU A 230 38.94 17.35 0.80
CA GLU A 230 38.59 18.40 1.75
C GLU A 230 37.70 17.87 2.87
N TRP A 231 36.67 17.06 2.53
CA TRP A 231 35.70 16.52 3.50
C TRP A 231 36.35 15.60 4.55
N PHE A 232 37.38 14.83 4.16
CA PHE A 232 38.10 13.90 5.04
C PHE A 232 39.46 14.44 5.55
N ASN A 233 39.78 15.72 5.33
CA ASN A 233 40.96 16.33 5.84
C ASN A 233 40.80 16.72 7.32
N LYS A 234 41.87 16.53 8.10
CA LYS A 234 41.92 17.00 9.51
C LYS A 234 42.06 18.52 9.61
N ASP A 235 42.83 19.11 8.66
CA ASP A 235 43.03 20.53 8.55
C ASP A 235 42.46 21.03 7.21
N PRO A 236 41.14 21.18 7.09
CA PRO A 236 40.53 21.55 5.85
C PRO A 236 40.83 22.98 5.45
N ILE A 237 41.09 23.23 4.16
CA ILE A 237 41.44 24.56 3.63
C ILE A 237 40.26 25.53 3.84
N TYR A 238 39.04 25.04 3.64
CA TYR A 238 37.82 25.87 3.79
C TYR A 238 37.15 25.73 5.16
N GLY A 239 37.82 25.12 6.15
CA GLY A 239 37.39 25.04 7.54
C GLY A 239 36.18 24.11 7.81
N LEU A 240 35.81 23.26 6.83
CA LEU A 240 34.66 22.33 6.97
C LEU A 240 35.05 20.90 6.61
N SER A 241 35.12 20.04 7.59
CA SER A 241 35.30 18.58 7.41
C SER A 241 34.60 17.80 8.50
N ILE A 242 34.58 16.46 8.37
CA ILE A 242 34.05 15.57 9.41
C ILE A 242 34.80 15.67 10.75
N TYR A 243 36.00 16.26 10.78
CA TYR A 243 36.77 16.43 11.99
C TYR A 243 36.55 17.79 12.67
N THR A 244 35.80 18.72 12.03
CA THR A 244 35.56 20.06 12.56
C THR A 244 34.24 20.12 13.36
N PRO A 245 34.20 20.73 14.55
CA PRO A 245 32.98 20.91 15.35
C PRO A 245 31.91 21.71 14.62
N GLU A 246 32.33 22.66 13.77
CA GLU A 246 31.43 23.52 12.98
C GLU A 246 30.51 22.70 12.07
N TYR A 247 31.06 21.62 11.45
CA TYR A 247 30.28 20.71 10.61
C TYR A 247 29.10 20.11 11.34
N TYR A 248 29.30 19.58 12.54
CA TYR A 248 28.24 18.98 13.35
C TYR A 248 27.26 20.02 13.91
N LYS A 249 27.74 21.25 14.15
CA LYS A 249 26.89 22.34 14.61
C LYS A 249 25.83 22.71 13.56
N HIS A 250 26.23 22.84 12.29
CA HIS A 250 25.29 23.09 11.19
C HIS A 250 24.27 21.95 11.04
N ILE A 251 24.71 20.69 11.08
CA ILE A 251 23.81 19.53 11.05
C ILE A 251 22.84 19.54 12.23
N GLY A 252 23.35 19.74 13.44
CA GLY A 252 22.54 19.70 14.66
C GLY A 252 21.45 20.77 14.68
N ILE A 253 21.75 21.99 14.26
CA ILE A 253 20.77 23.09 14.18
C ILE A 253 19.71 22.80 13.13
N SER A 254 20.07 22.33 11.93
CA SER A 254 19.08 21.95 10.91
C SER A 254 18.21 20.79 11.39
N LEU A 255 18.79 19.78 12.06
CA LEU A 255 18.02 18.65 12.65
C LEU A 255 17.07 19.11 13.75
N GLN A 256 17.48 20.05 14.60
CA GLN A 256 16.61 20.58 15.64
C GLN A 256 15.42 21.35 15.05
N ARG A 257 15.65 22.21 14.06
CA ARG A 257 14.60 22.99 13.38
C ARG A 257 13.59 22.06 12.67
N ILE A 258 14.09 21.09 11.90
CA ILE A 258 13.20 20.18 11.19
C ILE A 258 12.45 19.28 12.17
N GLY A 259 13.09 18.83 13.25
CA GLY A 259 12.43 18.02 14.27
C GLY A 259 11.27 18.75 14.92
N LEU A 260 11.44 20.01 15.27
CA LEU A 260 10.37 20.86 15.82
C LEU A 260 9.26 21.11 14.79
N ALA A 261 9.62 21.55 13.60
CA ALA A 261 8.65 21.89 12.56
C ALA A 261 7.83 20.68 12.10
N PHE A 262 8.49 19.54 11.86
CA PHE A 262 7.86 18.30 11.47
C PHE A 262 6.97 17.71 12.57
N SER A 263 7.40 17.79 13.83
CA SER A 263 6.57 17.34 14.97
C SER A 263 5.30 18.17 15.08
N LEU A 264 5.38 19.51 14.98
CA LEU A 264 4.22 20.40 14.97
C LEU A 264 3.29 20.10 13.78
N ALA A 265 3.87 19.90 12.59
CA ALA A 265 3.11 19.55 11.40
C ALA A 265 2.40 18.19 11.53
N THR A 266 3.02 17.23 12.19
CA THR A 266 2.42 15.92 12.46
C THR A 266 1.28 16.02 13.47
N VAL A 267 1.53 16.70 14.61
CA VAL A 267 0.54 16.85 15.70
C VAL A 267 -0.69 17.63 15.26
N LEU A 268 -0.55 18.62 14.38
CA LEU A 268 -1.67 19.41 13.89
C LEU A 268 -2.25 18.86 12.57
N GLY A 269 -1.39 18.40 11.65
CA GLY A 269 -1.79 17.97 10.31
C GLY A 269 -2.49 16.62 10.30
N VAL A 270 -2.03 15.64 11.10
CA VAL A 270 -2.67 14.33 11.16
C VAL A 270 -4.11 14.43 11.70
N PRO A 271 -4.39 15.05 12.87
CA PRO A 271 -5.77 15.21 13.33
C PRO A 271 -6.63 16.00 12.34
N LEU A 272 -6.11 17.10 11.79
CA LEU A 272 -6.85 17.89 10.81
C LEU A 272 -7.20 17.04 9.57
N GLY A 273 -6.25 16.29 9.01
CA GLY A 273 -6.48 15.40 7.87
C GLY A 273 -7.49 14.28 8.17
N LEU A 274 -7.42 13.68 9.38
CA LEU A 274 -8.39 12.69 9.82
C LEU A 274 -9.82 13.28 9.88
N PHE A 275 -9.99 14.46 10.43
CA PHE A 275 -11.31 15.10 10.49
C PHE A 275 -11.80 15.57 9.11
N LEU A 276 -10.94 16.06 8.24
CA LEU A 276 -11.28 16.41 6.86
C LEU A 276 -11.76 15.20 6.05
N GLY A 277 -11.13 14.04 6.23
CA GLY A 277 -11.55 12.80 5.57
C GLY A 277 -12.81 12.18 6.19
N TRP A 278 -12.98 12.30 7.52
CA TRP A 278 -14.09 11.67 8.24
C TRP A 278 -15.40 12.44 8.18
N SER A 279 -15.39 13.78 8.27
CA SER A 279 -16.58 14.63 8.37
C SER A 279 -16.77 15.46 7.12
N LYS A 280 -17.81 15.15 6.33
CA LYS A 280 -18.17 15.91 5.14
C LYS A 280 -18.42 17.39 5.43
N THR A 281 -19.16 17.71 6.51
CA THR A 281 -19.45 19.09 6.92
C THR A 281 -18.18 19.83 7.31
N PHE A 282 -17.28 19.19 8.06
CA PHE A 282 -16.01 19.81 8.46
C PHE A 282 -15.13 20.08 7.23
N ARG A 283 -15.11 19.14 6.27
CA ARG A 283 -14.40 19.31 5.02
C ARG A 283 -14.95 20.46 4.20
N GLU A 284 -16.23 20.53 3.99
CA GLU A 284 -16.87 21.63 3.23
C GLU A 284 -16.57 23.01 3.83
N PHE A 285 -16.35 23.09 5.15
CA PHE A 285 -16.02 24.35 5.84
C PHE A 285 -14.54 24.71 5.77
N ILE A 286 -13.64 23.78 6.03
CA ILE A 286 -12.18 24.06 6.17
C ILE A 286 -11.42 23.87 4.85
N PHE A 287 -11.78 22.88 4.04
CA PHE A 287 -11.01 22.50 2.86
C PHE A 287 -10.89 23.59 1.79
N PRO A 288 -11.89 24.44 1.52
CA PRO A 288 -11.75 25.54 0.56
C PRO A 288 -10.63 26.52 0.93
N LEU A 289 -10.52 26.86 2.22
CA LEU A 289 -9.44 27.72 2.71
C LEU A 289 -8.07 27.04 2.56
N PHE A 290 -8.00 25.76 2.90
CA PHE A 290 -6.80 24.95 2.78
C PHE A 290 -6.35 24.85 1.31
N GLU A 291 -7.29 24.66 0.37
CA GLU A 291 -7.04 24.54 -1.06
C GLU A 291 -6.53 25.84 -1.68
N VAL A 292 -6.96 26.99 -1.20
CA VAL A 292 -6.47 28.32 -1.65
C VAL A 292 -5.06 28.59 -1.14
N LEU A 293 -4.73 28.21 0.09
CA LEU A 293 -3.43 28.50 0.70
C LEU A 293 -2.32 27.55 0.21
N ARG A 294 -2.65 26.28 -0.07
CA ARG A 294 -1.69 25.25 -0.45
C ARG A 294 -0.87 25.55 -1.71
N PRO A 295 -1.43 26.08 -2.81
CA PRO A 295 -0.66 26.36 -4.02
C PRO A 295 0.37 27.48 -3.86
N ILE A 296 0.29 28.29 -2.79
CA ILE A 296 1.25 29.37 -2.55
C ILE A 296 2.61 28.74 -2.22
N PRO A 297 3.65 28.94 -3.07
CA PRO A 297 4.97 28.41 -2.79
C PRO A 297 5.49 28.86 -1.44
N VAL A 298 6.07 27.95 -0.66
CA VAL A 298 6.55 28.27 0.71
C VAL A 298 7.59 29.41 0.68
N LEU A 299 8.39 29.51 -0.37
CA LEU A 299 9.33 30.63 -0.57
C LEU A 299 8.64 32.01 -0.66
N ALA A 300 7.41 32.07 -1.14
CA ALA A 300 6.65 33.32 -1.18
C ALA A 300 6.23 33.81 0.22
N TRP A 301 6.21 32.93 1.21
CA TRP A 301 5.91 33.27 2.59
C TRP A 301 7.10 33.85 3.35
N VAL A 302 8.35 33.74 2.81
CA VAL A 302 9.57 34.17 3.50
C VAL A 302 9.50 35.64 3.98
N PRO A 303 9.18 36.63 3.12
CA PRO A 303 9.10 38.02 3.58
C PRO A 303 8.06 38.22 4.67
N LEU A 304 6.90 37.58 4.54
CA LEU A 304 5.85 37.65 5.52
C LEU A 304 6.25 36.99 6.86
N ALA A 305 6.90 35.83 6.79
CA ALA A 305 7.38 35.14 7.99
C ALA A 305 8.41 35.97 8.77
N ILE A 306 9.32 36.66 8.07
CA ILE A 306 10.31 37.53 8.71
C ILE A 306 9.64 38.73 9.39
N ILE A 307 8.56 39.29 8.81
CA ILE A 307 7.82 40.39 9.40
C ILE A 307 6.97 39.89 10.58
N MET A 308 6.37 38.69 10.48
CA MET A 308 5.48 38.16 11.52
C MET A 308 6.21 37.69 12.77
N PHE A 309 7.41 37.16 12.60
CA PHE A 309 8.16 36.51 13.69
C PHE A 309 9.47 37.25 13.99
N SER A 310 9.75 37.46 15.25
CA SER A 310 11.01 38.08 15.70
C SER A 310 12.15 37.03 15.66
N GLY A 311 13.33 37.46 15.26
CA GLY A 311 14.54 36.63 15.21
C GLY A 311 14.69 35.80 13.95
N SER A 312 15.77 35.06 13.87
CA SER A 312 16.14 34.24 12.66
C SER A 312 15.61 32.82 12.71
N GLU A 313 15.30 32.29 13.89
CA GLU A 313 14.94 30.87 14.07
C GLU A 313 13.45 30.59 13.75
N THR A 314 12.56 31.41 14.30
CA THR A 314 11.11 31.18 14.20
C THR A 314 10.59 31.25 12.76
N PRO A 315 11.03 32.20 11.89
CA PRO A 315 10.63 32.19 10.49
C PRO A 315 11.01 30.89 9.77
N VAL A 316 12.20 30.35 10.00
CA VAL A 316 12.67 29.10 9.38
C VAL A 316 11.81 27.92 9.83
N ILE A 317 11.55 27.80 11.14
CA ILE A 317 10.68 26.73 11.70
C ILE A 317 9.26 26.86 11.14
N PHE A 318 8.70 28.07 11.05
CA PHE A 318 7.36 28.30 10.49
C PHE A 318 7.25 27.89 9.03
N LEU A 319 8.20 28.27 8.19
CA LEU A 319 8.22 27.89 6.77
C LEU A 319 8.32 26.37 6.59
N THR A 320 9.18 25.74 7.38
CA THR A 320 9.35 24.27 7.37
C THR A 320 8.09 23.56 7.86
N PHE A 321 7.46 24.09 8.91
CA PHE A 321 6.19 23.61 9.42
C PHE A 321 5.10 23.72 8.35
N LEU A 322 4.96 24.86 7.69
CA LEU A 322 3.91 25.11 6.70
C LEU A 322 3.98 24.11 5.53
N ALA A 323 5.18 23.89 5.01
CA ALA A 323 5.43 22.90 3.96
C ALA A 323 5.03 21.47 4.37
N SER A 324 5.47 21.06 5.56
CA SER A 324 5.16 19.75 6.13
C SER A 324 3.68 19.58 6.44
N PHE A 325 3.05 20.61 6.96
CA PHE A 325 1.65 20.60 7.39
C PHE A 325 0.69 20.32 6.24
N PHE A 326 0.85 21.01 5.11
CA PHE A 326 0.01 20.76 3.94
C PHE A 326 0.17 19.34 3.40
N ALA A 327 1.40 18.84 3.31
CA ALA A 327 1.68 17.49 2.82
C ALA A 327 1.10 16.41 3.75
N THR A 328 1.29 16.57 5.06
CA THR A 328 0.77 15.63 6.08
C THR A 328 -0.75 15.59 6.09
N THR A 329 -1.40 16.78 6.10
CA THR A 329 -2.85 16.90 6.17
C THR A 329 -3.54 16.24 4.98
N LEU A 330 -3.06 16.52 3.75
CA LEU A 330 -3.65 15.95 2.54
C LEU A 330 -3.50 14.43 2.47
N ASN A 331 -2.31 13.91 2.71
CA ASN A 331 -2.12 12.47 2.65
C ASN A 331 -2.94 11.73 3.73
N THR A 332 -3.10 12.34 4.90
CA THR A 332 -3.96 11.79 5.94
C THR A 332 -5.43 11.81 5.53
N MET A 333 -5.92 12.91 4.94
CA MET A 333 -7.28 13.01 4.42
C MET A 333 -7.55 11.94 3.34
N LEU A 334 -6.66 11.84 2.35
CA LEU A 334 -6.74 10.81 1.30
C LEU A 334 -6.70 9.39 1.88
N GLY A 335 -5.93 9.18 2.94
CA GLY A 335 -5.90 7.91 3.66
C GLY A 335 -7.25 7.52 4.25
N VAL A 336 -7.98 8.46 4.82
CA VAL A 336 -9.33 8.23 5.33
C VAL A 336 -10.33 7.98 4.20
N GLU A 337 -10.24 8.72 3.11
CA GLU A 337 -11.12 8.58 1.94
C GLU A 337 -10.90 7.25 1.18
N SER A 338 -9.70 6.68 1.27
CA SER A 338 -9.37 5.40 0.63
C SER A 338 -9.95 4.17 1.32
N ILE A 339 -10.51 4.33 2.53
CA ILE A 339 -11.08 3.22 3.30
C ILE A 339 -12.44 2.85 2.72
N ASP A 340 -12.60 1.58 2.35
CA ASP A 340 -13.88 1.08 1.86
C ASP A 340 -14.98 1.23 2.94
N GLU A 341 -16.11 1.78 2.52
CA GLU A 341 -17.26 2.05 3.39
C GLU A 341 -17.84 0.78 4.03
N SER A 342 -17.59 -0.39 3.42
CA SER A 342 -18.00 -1.69 3.94
C SER A 342 -17.44 -1.97 5.33
N TYR A 343 -16.20 -1.55 5.63
CA TYR A 343 -15.62 -1.70 6.97
C TYR A 343 -16.38 -0.89 8.04
N SER A 344 -16.75 0.33 7.70
CA SER A 344 -17.54 1.18 8.60
C SER A 344 -18.96 0.60 8.81
N ARG A 345 -19.58 0.11 7.73
CA ARG A 345 -20.89 -0.55 7.80
C ARG A 345 -20.83 -1.82 8.65
N ALA A 346 -19.81 -2.66 8.47
CA ALA A 346 -19.62 -3.86 9.28
C ALA A 346 -19.47 -3.54 10.77
N ALA A 347 -18.70 -2.49 11.10
CA ALA A 347 -18.55 -2.04 12.48
C ALA A 347 -19.89 -1.59 13.08
N TYR A 348 -20.72 -0.85 12.34
CA TYR A 348 -22.07 -0.46 12.78
C TYR A 348 -23.00 -1.66 12.96
N CYS A 349 -22.94 -2.68 12.10
CA CYS A 349 -23.71 -3.92 12.26
C CYS A 349 -23.32 -4.69 13.53
N LEU A 350 -22.06 -4.56 13.99
CA LEU A 350 -21.57 -5.11 15.26
C LEU A 350 -21.89 -4.23 16.49
N GLY A 351 -22.66 -3.12 16.29
CA GLY A 351 -23.06 -2.21 17.36
C GLY A 351 -22.00 -1.17 17.75
N ALA A 352 -21.00 -0.91 16.89
CA ALA A 352 -20.03 0.15 17.14
C ALA A 352 -20.65 1.54 17.00
N SER A 353 -20.35 2.44 17.93
CA SER A 353 -20.68 3.85 17.81
C SER A 353 -19.82 4.55 16.75
N ARG A 354 -20.24 5.74 16.29
CA ARG A 354 -19.44 6.56 15.34
C ARG A 354 -18.02 6.79 15.84
N TRP A 355 -17.83 7.09 17.11
CA TRP A 355 -16.51 7.31 17.68
C TRP A 355 -15.68 6.02 17.74
N GLN A 356 -16.29 4.89 18.08
CA GLN A 356 -15.63 3.58 18.06
C GLN A 356 -15.18 3.20 16.64
N THR A 357 -16.03 3.43 15.65
CA THR A 357 -15.68 3.20 14.23
C THR A 357 -14.51 4.11 13.82
N PHE A 358 -14.53 5.39 14.21
CA PHE A 358 -13.43 6.30 13.93
C PHE A 358 -12.10 5.82 14.50
N VAL A 359 -12.07 5.46 15.78
CA VAL A 359 -10.83 5.08 16.48
C VAL A 359 -10.32 3.69 16.08
N HIS A 360 -11.21 2.70 15.86
CA HIS A 360 -10.81 1.31 15.65
C HIS A 360 -10.83 0.84 14.19
N VAL A 361 -11.44 1.60 13.29
CA VAL A 361 -11.51 1.27 11.86
C VAL A 361 -10.80 2.34 11.03
N VAL A 362 -11.20 3.62 11.19
CA VAL A 362 -10.70 4.69 10.32
C VAL A 362 -9.25 5.02 10.61
N ILE A 363 -8.87 5.27 11.86
CA ILE A 363 -7.48 5.60 12.21
C ILE A 363 -6.53 4.46 11.81
N PRO A 364 -6.75 3.18 12.19
CA PRO A 364 -5.87 2.09 11.77
C PRO A 364 -5.86 1.88 10.26
N GLY A 365 -7.01 2.01 9.58
CA GLY A 365 -7.10 1.89 8.13
C GLY A 365 -6.35 2.98 7.37
N ALA A 366 -6.32 4.22 7.91
CA ALA A 366 -5.61 5.35 7.32
C ALA A 366 -4.10 5.34 7.62
N MET A 367 -3.61 4.57 8.61
CA MET A 367 -2.21 4.55 9.05
C MET A 367 -1.20 4.40 7.89
N PRO A 368 -1.39 3.51 6.91
CA PRO A 368 -0.44 3.38 5.79
C PRO A 368 -0.28 4.68 5.01
N TYR A 369 -1.36 5.39 4.77
CA TYR A 369 -1.34 6.68 4.07
C TYR A 369 -0.76 7.79 4.94
N ILE A 370 -1.04 7.79 6.25
CA ILE A 370 -0.46 8.74 7.21
C ILE A 370 1.06 8.62 7.17
N PHE A 371 1.63 7.41 7.30
CA PHE A 371 3.07 7.23 7.27
C PHE A 371 3.70 7.51 5.91
N THR A 372 3.01 7.20 4.81
CA THR A 372 3.43 7.62 3.46
C THR A 372 3.44 9.14 3.37
N GLY A 373 2.41 9.80 3.87
CA GLY A 373 2.33 11.26 3.96
C GLY A 373 3.43 11.88 4.79
N LEU A 374 3.78 11.29 5.93
CA LEU A 374 4.88 11.74 6.78
C LEU A 374 6.24 11.60 6.08
N GLN A 375 6.45 10.55 5.29
CA GLN A 375 7.68 10.38 4.49
C GLN A 375 7.80 11.44 3.40
N ILE A 376 6.71 11.77 2.71
CA ILE A 376 6.67 12.86 1.73
C ILE A 376 6.89 14.20 2.43
N SER A 377 6.20 14.42 3.54
CA SER A 377 6.25 15.63 4.35
C SER A 377 7.68 15.97 4.82
N ILE A 378 8.43 14.97 5.32
CA ILE A 378 9.81 15.22 5.77
C ILE A 378 10.74 15.59 4.61
N GLY A 379 10.51 15.05 3.41
CA GLY A 379 11.25 15.45 2.21
C GLY A 379 10.97 16.90 1.80
N VAL A 380 9.70 17.32 1.81
CA VAL A 380 9.29 18.70 1.53
C VAL A 380 9.77 19.65 2.64
N ALA A 381 9.82 19.16 3.89
CA ALA A 381 10.35 19.90 5.04
C ALA A 381 11.82 20.26 4.84
N TRP A 382 12.66 19.33 4.41
CA TRP A 382 14.07 19.59 4.12
C TRP A 382 14.24 20.64 3.04
N PHE A 383 13.46 20.56 1.96
CA PHE A 383 13.50 21.58 0.90
C PHE A 383 13.16 22.98 1.44
N SER A 384 12.08 23.09 2.22
CA SER A 384 11.65 24.35 2.80
C SER A 384 12.62 24.88 3.87
N LEU A 385 13.18 23.98 4.70
CA LEU A 385 14.17 24.32 5.72
C LEU A 385 15.40 24.98 5.10
N VAL A 386 15.97 24.35 4.09
CA VAL A 386 17.17 24.87 3.40
C VAL A 386 16.90 26.25 2.83
N ALA A 387 15.76 26.43 2.16
CA ALA A 387 15.37 27.72 1.60
C ALA A 387 15.20 28.80 2.69
N GLY A 388 14.59 28.47 3.82
CA GLY A 388 14.47 29.36 4.97
C GLY A 388 15.83 29.70 5.58
N GLU A 389 16.72 28.72 5.75
CA GLU A 389 18.05 28.92 6.30
C GLU A 389 18.95 29.79 5.39
N MET A 390 18.79 29.68 4.07
CA MET A 390 19.54 30.53 3.12
C MET A 390 19.18 32.00 3.23
N VAL A 391 17.95 32.33 3.61
CA VAL A 391 17.45 33.72 3.63
C VAL A 391 17.57 34.34 5.02
N SER A 392 17.21 33.62 6.07
CA SER A 392 17.12 34.16 7.42
C SER A 392 17.95 33.44 8.49
N GLY A 393 18.56 32.30 8.14
CA GLY A 393 19.38 31.52 9.08
C GLY A 393 20.72 32.19 9.42
N GLN A 394 21.20 31.92 10.63
CA GLN A 394 22.59 32.27 11.05
C GLN A 394 23.49 31.03 11.08
N TYR A 395 22.90 29.84 11.14
CA TYR A 395 23.50 28.53 11.12
C TYR A 395 22.58 27.57 10.40
N GLY A 396 23.07 26.39 10.07
CA GLY A 396 22.33 25.32 9.41
C GLY A 396 22.98 24.95 8.07
N LEU A 397 22.51 23.85 7.46
CA LEU A 397 23.07 23.37 6.20
C LEU A 397 22.76 24.29 5.02
N GLY A 398 21.55 24.90 5.00
CA GLY A 398 21.18 25.88 3.98
C GLY A 398 22.02 27.17 4.10
N TYR A 399 22.20 27.68 5.31
CA TYR A 399 23.09 28.82 5.57
C TYR A 399 24.54 28.53 5.13
N LEU A 400 25.05 27.34 5.49
CA LEU A 400 26.37 26.89 5.08
C LEU A 400 26.57 26.93 3.56
N ILE A 401 25.63 26.33 2.82
CA ILE A 401 25.64 26.30 1.35
C ILE A 401 25.63 27.71 0.77
N ASN A 402 24.76 28.59 1.29
CA ASN A 402 24.64 29.95 0.80
C ASN A 402 25.91 30.78 1.09
N THR A 403 26.45 30.65 2.28
CA THR A 403 27.69 31.37 2.67
C THR A 403 28.90 30.88 1.84
N ALA A 404 29.04 29.57 1.65
CA ALA A 404 30.07 29.00 0.79
C ALA A 404 29.95 29.47 -0.67
N TYR A 405 28.73 29.63 -1.18
CA TYR A 405 28.50 30.21 -2.51
C TYR A 405 28.95 31.66 -2.60
N MET A 406 28.62 32.49 -1.59
CA MET A 406 29.08 33.90 -1.56
C MET A 406 30.60 34.08 -1.41
N MET A 407 31.23 33.11 -0.76
CA MET A 407 32.72 33.12 -0.57
C MET A 407 33.46 32.40 -1.70
N VAL A 408 32.76 31.85 -2.71
CA VAL A 408 33.34 31.10 -3.84
C VAL A 408 34.06 29.81 -3.37
N GLU A 409 33.61 29.22 -2.28
CA GLU A 409 34.17 27.98 -1.70
C GLU A 409 33.41 26.75 -2.24
N TYR A 410 33.54 26.45 -3.53
CA TYR A 410 32.75 25.44 -4.24
C TYR A 410 32.79 24.03 -3.63
N PRO A 411 33.93 23.48 -3.14
CA PRO A 411 33.95 22.18 -2.47
C PRO A 411 33.04 22.13 -1.24
N LYS A 412 32.97 23.21 -0.47
CA LYS A 412 32.14 23.31 0.72
C LYS A 412 30.66 23.30 0.41
N ILE A 413 30.22 23.87 -0.75
CA ILE A 413 28.85 23.81 -1.25
C ILE A 413 28.47 22.33 -1.45
N VAL A 414 29.32 21.58 -2.16
CA VAL A 414 29.06 20.18 -2.50
C VAL A 414 29.07 19.29 -1.24
N ILE A 415 29.99 19.52 -0.30
CA ILE A 415 29.99 18.84 1.00
C ILE A 415 28.66 19.10 1.73
N GLY A 416 28.19 20.34 1.76
CA GLY A 416 26.90 20.72 2.34
C GLY A 416 25.72 19.99 1.67
N MET A 417 25.70 19.92 0.33
CA MET A 417 24.68 19.24 -0.44
C MET A 417 24.67 17.73 -0.21
N ILE A 418 25.83 17.08 -0.20
CA ILE A 418 25.93 15.63 0.08
C ILE A 418 25.50 15.34 1.52
N THR A 419 25.92 16.15 2.47
CA THR A 419 25.51 16.04 3.88
C THR A 419 24.00 16.16 4.03
N LEU A 420 23.41 17.17 3.39
CA LEU A 420 21.96 17.37 3.35
C LEU A 420 21.23 16.12 2.80
N GLY A 421 21.72 15.56 1.69
CA GLY A 421 21.17 14.35 1.10
C GLY A 421 21.23 13.14 2.04
N ILE A 422 22.37 12.94 2.74
CA ILE A 422 22.55 11.85 3.70
C ILE A 422 21.61 12.03 4.90
N VAL A 423 21.58 13.21 5.51
CA VAL A 423 20.74 13.48 6.69
C VAL A 423 19.26 13.44 6.33
N GLY A 424 18.88 13.95 5.15
CA GLY A 424 17.53 13.86 4.60
C GLY A 424 17.08 12.41 4.38
N TYR A 425 17.95 11.58 3.81
CA TYR A 425 17.68 10.15 3.62
C TYR A 425 17.53 9.41 4.96
N ILE A 426 18.42 9.66 5.93
CA ILE A 426 18.36 9.04 7.25
C ILE A 426 17.06 9.42 7.96
N SER A 427 16.68 10.70 7.95
CA SER A 427 15.43 11.15 8.58
C SER A 427 14.18 10.54 7.94
N SER A 428 14.14 10.44 6.61
CA SER A 428 13.08 9.74 5.88
C SER A 428 13.04 8.24 6.19
N ALA A 429 14.20 7.60 6.29
CA ALA A 429 14.32 6.20 6.67
C ALA A 429 13.81 5.94 8.11
N MET A 430 14.09 6.86 9.05
CA MET A 430 13.56 6.77 10.43
C MET A 430 12.04 6.83 10.46
N VAL A 431 11.42 7.74 9.71
CA VAL A 431 9.94 7.82 9.60
C VAL A 431 9.38 6.52 9.01
N ARG A 432 10.02 5.95 8.00
CA ARG A 432 9.62 4.66 7.41
C ARG A 432 9.71 3.52 8.41
N MET A 433 10.83 3.41 9.13
CA MET A 433 11.02 2.38 10.16
C MET A 433 9.96 2.50 11.28
N MET A 434 9.63 3.73 11.69
CA MET A 434 8.57 3.97 12.66
C MET A 434 7.20 3.53 12.13
N GLY A 435 6.91 3.80 10.87
CA GLY A 435 5.70 3.33 10.20
C GLY A 435 5.62 1.80 10.15
N ASP A 436 6.68 1.14 9.74
CA ASP A 436 6.78 -0.33 9.71
C ASP A 436 6.59 -0.95 11.10
N TYR A 437 7.15 -0.33 12.13
CA TYR A 437 6.97 -0.76 13.51
C TYR A 437 5.53 -0.62 13.99
N MET A 438 4.88 0.48 13.66
CA MET A 438 3.48 0.72 14.07
C MET A 438 2.47 -0.10 13.26
N MET A 439 2.81 -0.51 12.03
CA MET A 439 1.92 -1.27 11.13
C MET A 439 2.34 -2.73 10.97
N GLN A 440 2.69 -3.41 12.06
CA GLN A 440 3.13 -4.82 12.02
C GLN A 440 2.09 -5.77 11.39
N TRP A 441 0.79 -5.46 11.49
CA TRP A 441 -0.27 -6.25 10.85
C TRP A 441 -0.13 -6.26 9.32
N ARG A 442 0.20 -5.13 8.68
CA ARG A 442 0.40 -5.03 7.23
C ARG A 442 1.64 -5.79 6.77
N VAL A 443 2.68 -5.78 7.57
CA VAL A 443 3.92 -6.52 7.28
C VAL A 443 3.68 -8.02 7.26
N ARG A 444 2.80 -8.52 8.15
CA ARG A 444 2.41 -9.93 8.19
C ARG A 444 1.60 -10.33 6.96
N GLU A 445 0.66 -9.51 6.51
CA GLU A 445 -0.13 -9.77 5.29
C GLU A 445 0.78 -9.88 4.05
N LEU A 446 1.74 -8.96 3.89
CA LEU A 446 2.69 -8.99 2.78
C LEU A 446 3.64 -10.21 2.86
N ALA A 447 4.06 -10.62 4.06
CA ALA A 447 4.91 -11.80 4.24
C ALA A 447 4.16 -13.13 4.01
N LEU A 448 2.84 -13.15 4.18
CA LEU A 448 1.99 -14.32 3.92
C LEU A 448 1.48 -14.39 2.47
N GLY A 449 1.49 -13.27 1.74
CA GLY A 449 1.07 -13.20 0.34
C GLY A 449 2.17 -13.47 -0.70
N ASP A 450 3.43 -13.54 -0.27
CA ASP A 450 4.59 -13.86 -1.13
C ASP A 450 4.98 -15.35 -1.13
N ASN A 451 4.14 -16.27 -0.63
CA ASN A 451 4.34 -17.71 -0.63
C ASN A 451 3.38 -18.42 -1.57
#